data_960bf6eeffde4055dc296f6dcaa0c495
#
_entry.id   960bf6eeffde4055dc296f6dcaa0c495
#
_cell.length_a   1.000
_cell.length_b   1.000
_cell.length_c   1.000
_cell.angle_alpha   90.00
_cell.angle_beta   90.00
_cell.angle_gamma   90.00
#
_symmetry.space_group_name_H-M   'P 1'
#
loop_
_entity.id
_entity.type
_entity.pdbx_description
1 polymer ?
#
loop_
_entity_poly.entity_id
_entity_poly.type
_entity_poly.pdbx_seq_one_letter_code
_entity_poly.pdbx_strand_id
1 'polypeptide(L)'
;WRRYDLGRVRLSRPCLRMDLPEGAVVEIAFSEFLSGGRVAPWITLSAGDSYNLCRFVARGGEQAFFPLVPKGGRFVEVHVIAPPDSVRFLEERFVERSYYDRPEGRFACGDTLLERIWNTGIETYKACSEDALIDNPTRERGQWLGDVGIVGMEIGAAGFSDIAIVRRGLVQSAQCAD
;
A
#
# COMPACT_ATOMS: atom_id res chain seq x y z
N TRP A 1 17.07 -9.52 9.54
CA TRP A 1 16.03 -8.78 8.79
C TRP A 1 16.13 -9.06 7.29
N ARG A 2 15.01 -8.90 6.57
CA ARG A 2 14.93 -8.98 5.11
C ARG A 2 14.26 -7.74 4.56
N ARG A 3 14.70 -7.28 3.36
CA ARG A 3 14.08 -6.16 2.66
C ARG A 3 13.60 -6.61 1.28
N TYR A 4 12.45 -6.09 0.90
CA TYR A 4 11.79 -6.32 -0.38
C TYR A 4 11.58 -5.00 -1.10
N ASP A 5 11.84 -4.95 -2.41
CA ASP A 5 11.47 -3.85 -3.30
C ASP A 5 10.29 -4.34 -4.16
N LEU A 6 9.14 -3.72 -3.99
CA LEU A 6 7.93 -4.04 -4.76
C LEU A 6 7.92 -3.39 -6.15
N GLY A 7 9.02 -2.73 -6.52
CA GLY A 7 9.23 -2.08 -7.82
C GLY A 7 8.56 -0.70 -7.94
N ARG A 8 7.46 -0.46 -7.27
CA ARG A 8 6.73 0.81 -7.17
C ARG A 8 5.97 0.88 -5.85
N VAL A 9 5.41 2.04 -5.54
CA VAL A 9 4.47 2.16 -4.42
C VAL A 9 3.23 1.33 -4.71
N ARG A 10 2.87 0.46 -3.76
CA ARG A 10 1.69 -0.40 -3.80
C ARG A 10 0.96 -0.34 -2.48
N LEU A 11 -0.34 -0.42 -2.52
CA LEU A 11 -1.13 -0.80 -1.35
C LEU A 11 -1.14 -2.32 -1.29
N SER A 12 -0.54 -2.91 -0.26
CA SER A 12 -0.34 -4.36 -0.21
C SER A 12 -0.47 -4.94 1.20
N ARG A 13 -0.73 -6.24 1.24
CA ARG A 13 -0.64 -7.07 2.45
C ARG A 13 0.50 -8.07 2.29
N PRO A 14 1.54 -8.02 3.13
CA PRO A 14 2.48 -9.12 3.24
C PRO A 14 1.76 -10.34 3.84
N CYS A 15 2.01 -11.49 3.27
CA CYS A 15 1.60 -12.79 3.79
C CYS A 15 2.88 -13.58 4.01
N LEU A 16 3.36 -13.60 5.25
CA LEU A 16 4.59 -14.28 5.62
C LEU A 16 4.25 -15.51 6.44
N ARG A 17 4.76 -16.67 6.02
CA ARG A 17 4.70 -17.87 6.85
C ARG A 17 6.10 -18.15 7.38
N MET A 18 6.20 -18.25 8.70
CA MET A 18 7.49 -18.45 9.39
C MET A 18 7.32 -19.48 10.49
N ASP A 19 8.41 -20.17 10.79
CA ASP A 19 8.54 -20.99 12.00
C ASP A 19 9.47 -20.26 12.98
N LEU A 20 8.94 -19.94 14.15
CA LEU A 20 9.58 -19.07 15.14
C LEU A 20 9.38 -19.62 16.56
N PRO A 21 10.29 -19.34 17.48
CA PRO A 21 10.06 -19.62 18.88
C PRO A 21 8.94 -18.75 19.45
N GLU A 22 8.32 -19.24 20.51
CA GLU A 22 7.34 -18.46 21.28
C GLU A 22 7.95 -17.17 21.81
N GLY A 23 7.20 -16.07 21.73
CA GLY A 23 7.64 -14.75 22.17
C GLY A 23 8.52 -14.00 21.18
N ALA A 24 8.94 -14.60 20.04
CA ALA A 24 9.63 -13.88 18.99
C ALA A 24 8.78 -12.71 18.47
N VAL A 25 9.41 -11.55 18.23
CA VAL A 25 8.71 -10.37 17.72
C VAL A 25 9.01 -10.23 16.23
N VAL A 26 7.94 -10.06 15.43
CA VAL A 26 8.01 -9.79 14.00
C VAL A 26 7.51 -8.37 13.76
N GLU A 27 8.36 -7.52 13.18
CA GLU A 27 8.01 -6.17 12.77
C GLU A 27 8.07 -6.08 11.25
N ILE A 28 7.01 -5.56 10.63
CA ILE A 28 6.91 -5.36 9.19
C ILE A 28 6.73 -3.87 8.94
N ALA A 29 7.76 -3.24 8.41
CA ALA A 29 7.84 -1.81 8.17
C ALA A 29 7.76 -1.48 6.68
N PHE A 30 7.08 -0.39 6.32
CA PHE A 30 6.84 0.03 4.94
C PHE A 30 7.30 1.47 4.74
N SER A 31 7.86 1.77 3.56
CA SER A 31 8.10 3.15 3.13
C SER A 31 8.10 3.27 1.61
N GLU A 32 7.94 4.49 1.11
CA GLU A 32 8.00 4.80 -0.33
C GLU A 32 9.46 4.89 -0.81
N PHE A 33 10.35 5.28 0.05
CA PHE A 33 11.79 5.46 -0.22
C PHE A 33 12.64 4.89 0.91
N LEU A 34 13.93 4.78 0.66
CA LEU A 34 14.91 4.38 1.65
C LEU A 34 15.61 5.62 2.24
N SER A 35 15.76 5.67 3.54
CA SER A 35 16.59 6.66 4.25
C SER A 35 17.83 5.96 4.80
N GLY A 36 19.02 6.42 4.40
CA GLY A 36 20.26 5.75 4.76
C GLY A 36 20.32 4.27 4.36
N GLY A 37 19.67 3.91 3.24
CA GLY A 37 19.59 2.53 2.76
C GLY A 37 18.62 1.62 3.55
N ARG A 38 17.79 2.16 4.44
CA ARG A 38 16.84 1.43 5.27
C ARG A 38 15.41 1.94 5.07
N VAL A 39 14.44 1.08 5.33
CA VAL A 39 13.04 1.50 5.41
C VAL A 39 12.85 2.43 6.59
N ALA A 40 12.28 3.61 6.32
CA ALA A 40 11.92 4.60 7.33
C ALA A 40 10.38 4.66 7.42
N PRO A 41 9.75 3.90 8.32
CA PRO A 41 8.29 3.80 8.38
C PRO A 41 7.63 5.02 9.03
N TRP A 42 8.37 6.03 9.32
CA TRP A 42 7.90 7.25 9.96
C TRP A 42 7.08 8.10 8.98
N ILE A 43 5.94 8.55 9.45
CA ILE A 43 5.03 9.41 8.72
C ILE A 43 4.72 10.62 9.58
N THR A 44 5.08 11.82 9.10
CA THR A 44 4.71 13.08 9.75
C THR A 44 3.39 13.56 9.15
N LEU A 45 2.42 13.80 10.00
CA LEU A 45 1.12 14.40 9.68
C LEU A 45 0.97 15.71 10.44
N SER A 46 0.10 16.61 9.96
CA SER A 46 -0.24 17.84 10.66
C SER A 46 -0.85 17.61 12.06
N ALA A 47 -1.45 16.44 12.27
CA ALA A 47 -2.05 16.02 13.54
C ALA A 47 -1.11 15.21 14.45
N GLY A 48 0.15 15.02 14.05
CA GLY A 48 1.14 14.24 14.80
C GLY A 48 1.85 13.19 13.97
N ASP A 49 2.72 12.43 14.62
CA ASP A 49 3.51 11.39 13.98
C ASP A 49 2.79 10.04 13.97
N SER A 50 2.99 9.28 12.94
CA SER A 50 2.50 7.91 12.78
C SER A 50 3.60 7.01 12.25
N TYR A 51 3.38 5.68 12.35
CA TYR A 51 4.30 4.69 11.85
C TYR A 51 3.60 3.70 10.91
N ASN A 52 4.15 3.56 9.71
CA ASN A 52 3.68 2.57 8.74
C ASN A 52 4.32 1.20 9.06
N LEU A 53 3.95 0.66 10.21
CA LEU A 53 4.55 -0.51 10.84
C LEU A 53 3.47 -1.45 11.37
N CYS A 54 3.72 -2.75 11.31
CA CYS A 54 2.95 -3.78 12.01
C CYS A 54 3.87 -4.57 12.91
N ARG A 55 3.42 -4.92 14.12
CA ARG A 55 4.15 -5.77 15.07
C ARG A 55 3.29 -6.96 15.47
N PHE A 56 3.92 -8.13 15.50
CA PHE A 56 3.33 -9.39 15.93
C PHE A 56 4.23 -10.06 16.95
N VAL A 57 3.63 -10.81 17.87
CA VAL A 57 4.33 -11.69 18.81
C VAL A 57 3.99 -13.12 18.43
N ALA A 58 5.03 -13.92 18.20
CA ALA A 58 4.89 -15.31 17.79
C ALA A 58 4.42 -16.19 18.95
N ARG A 59 3.55 -17.16 18.63
CA ARG A 59 3.04 -18.16 19.60
C ARG A 59 3.87 -19.45 19.63
N GLY A 60 4.96 -19.49 18.85
CA GLY A 60 5.79 -20.68 18.65
C GLY A 60 5.32 -21.55 17.47
N GLY A 61 6.30 -22.20 16.80
CA GLY A 61 6.05 -23.05 15.64
C GLY A 61 5.71 -22.31 14.36
N GLU A 62 5.18 -23.04 13.39
CA GLU A 62 4.77 -22.50 12.11
C GLU A 62 3.50 -21.65 12.25
N GLN A 63 3.55 -20.42 11.74
CA GLN A 63 2.41 -19.51 11.74
C GLN A 63 2.50 -18.49 10.62
N ALA A 64 1.34 -17.92 10.25
CA ALA A 64 1.22 -16.87 9.26
C ALA A 64 1.13 -15.49 9.94
N PHE A 65 1.85 -14.52 9.37
CA PHE A 65 1.83 -13.11 9.77
C PHE A 65 1.32 -12.27 8.61
N PHE A 66 0.20 -11.62 8.81
CA PHE A 66 -0.36 -10.68 7.85
C PHE A 66 -1.14 -9.58 8.58
N PRO A 67 -0.98 -8.31 8.20
CA PRO A 67 -1.78 -7.24 8.78
C PRO A 67 -3.23 -7.32 8.27
N LEU A 68 -4.19 -6.97 9.12
CA LEU A 68 -5.60 -6.86 8.73
C LEU A 68 -5.80 -5.72 7.71
N VAL A 69 -5.14 -4.59 7.95
CA VAL A 69 -5.19 -3.42 7.09
C VAL A 69 -4.00 -3.46 6.13
N PRO A 70 -4.22 -3.31 4.81
CA PRO A 70 -3.12 -3.18 3.87
C PRO A 70 -2.31 -1.91 4.14
N LYS A 71 -1.04 -1.95 3.78
CA LYS A 71 -0.09 -0.86 3.97
C LYS A 71 0.48 -0.41 2.63
N GLY A 72 0.64 0.90 2.49
CA GLY A 72 1.28 1.49 1.32
C GLY A 72 2.79 1.54 1.45
N GLY A 73 3.50 1.31 0.35
CA GLY A 73 4.94 1.44 0.27
C GLY A 73 5.52 0.75 -0.95
N ARG A 74 6.74 1.14 -1.31
CA ARG A 74 7.56 0.43 -2.29
C ARG A 74 8.50 -0.55 -1.60
N PHE A 75 9.10 -0.13 -0.49
CA PHE A 75 10.06 -0.93 0.25
C PHE A 75 9.42 -1.47 1.52
N VAL A 76 9.67 -2.75 1.78
CA VAL A 76 9.21 -3.43 3.00
C VAL A 76 10.41 -4.04 3.70
N GLU A 77 10.56 -3.81 4.99
CA GLU A 77 11.53 -4.53 5.82
C GLU A 77 10.79 -5.38 6.85
N VAL A 78 11.23 -6.63 6.98
CA VAL A 78 10.75 -7.58 7.99
C VAL A 78 11.88 -7.81 8.98
N HIS A 79 11.67 -7.40 10.20
CA HIS A 79 12.60 -7.61 11.32
C HIS A 79 12.06 -8.72 12.20
N VAL A 80 12.93 -9.66 12.57
CA VAL A 80 12.60 -10.72 13.51
C VAL A 80 13.54 -10.63 14.70
N ILE A 81 13.01 -10.43 15.87
CA ILE A 81 13.73 -10.38 17.14
C ILE A 81 13.58 -11.75 17.79
N ALA A 82 14.57 -12.60 17.57
CA ALA A 82 14.68 -13.96 18.08
C ALA A 82 16.14 -14.44 17.94
N PRO A 83 16.54 -15.55 18.59
CA PRO A 83 17.83 -16.17 18.30
C PRO A 83 17.96 -16.52 16.80
N PRO A 84 19.09 -16.16 16.13
CA PRO A 84 19.19 -16.26 14.66
C PRO A 84 18.88 -17.65 14.10
N ASP A 85 19.35 -18.70 14.74
CA ASP A 85 19.20 -20.09 14.27
C ASP A 85 17.79 -20.66 14.49
N SER A 86 16.91 -19.91 15.17
CA SER A 86 15.53 -20.30 15.44
C SER A 86 14.53 -19.69 14.47
N VAL A 87 14.98 -18.99 13.44
CA VAL A 87 14.13 -18.24 12.50
C VAL A 87 14.14 -18.93 11.14
N ARG A 88 12.98 -19.43 10.71
CA ARG A 88 12.80 -19.98 9.35
C ARG A 88 11.69 -19.26 8.62
N PHE A 89 12.01 -18.66 7.47
CA PHE A 89 11.03 -18.13 6.52
C PHE A 89 10.59 -19.27 5.60
N LEU A 90 9.30 -19.57 5.58
CA LEU A 90 8.71 -20.68 4.81
C LEU A 90 8.00 -20.18 3.55
N GLU A 91 7.31 -19.03 3.64
CA GLU A 91 6.64 -18.39 2.52
C GLU A 91 6.71 -16.86 2.68
N GLU A 92 6.96 -16.19 1.57
CA GLU A 92 7.07 -14.73 1.51
C GLU A 92 6.29 -14.24 0.29
N ARG A 93 5.11 -13.68 0.51
CA ARG A 93 4.22 -13.21 -0.55
C ARG A 93 3.66 -11.85 -0.19
N PHE A 94 3.50 -10.99 -1.20
CA PHE A 94 2.85 -9.69 -1.09
C PHE A 94 1.63 -9.66 -1.99
N VAL A 95 0.46 -9.42 -1.41
CA VAL A 95 -0.82 -9.35 -2.13
C VAL A 95 -1.17 -7.88 -2.31
N GLU A 96 -1.12 -7.40 -3.54
CA GLU A 96 -1.55 -6.05 -3.90
C GLU A 96 -3.07 -5.92 -3.70
N ARG A 97 -3.48 -4.80 -3.16
CA ARG A 97 -4.89 -4.42 -2.98
C ARG A 97 -5.18 -3.23 -3.86
N SER A 98 -6.10 -3.41 -4.78
CA SER A 98 -6.60 -2.36 -5.64
C SER A 98 -8.03 -2.69 -6.06
N TYR A 99 -8.87 -1.68 -6.22
CA TYR A 99 -10.19 -1.84 -6.82
C TYR A 99 -10.07 -2.22 -8.30
N TYR A 100 -9.08 -1.66 -8.98
CA TYR A 100 -8.84 -1.90 -10.40
C TYR A 100 -7.74 -2.95 -10.64
N ASP A 101 -7.96 -3.84 -11.60
CA ASP A 101 -6.94 -4.80 -12.05
C ASP A 101 -6.10 -4.19 -13.18
N ARG A 102 -6.68 -4.02 -14.36
CA ARG A 102 -5.99 -3.53 -15.55
C ARG A 102 -6.66 -2.29 -16.11
N PRO A 103 -5.87 -1.29 -16.57
CA PRO A 103 -6.45 -0.18 -17.30
C PRO A 103 -6.99 -0.63 -18.66
N GLU A 104 -8.11 -0.05 -19.07
CA GLU A 104 -8.69 -0.21 -20.40
C GLU A 104 -8.25 0.94 -21.32
N GLY A 105 -8.08 2.15 -20.74
CA GLY A 105 -7.55 3.31 -21.44
C GLY A 105 -6.07 3.14 -21.77
N ARG A 106 -5.68 3.70 -22.92
CA ARG A 106 -4.29 3.66 -23.39
C ARG A 106 -3.89 5.04 -23.92
N PHE A 107 -2.65 5.39 -23.68
CA PHE A 107 -2.04 6.60 -24.25
C PHE A 107 -0.72 6.24 -24.92
N ALA A 108 -0.58 6.61 -26.19
CA ALA A 108 0.64 6.44 -26.95
C ALA A 108 0.78 7.67 -27.88
N CYS A 109 1.91 8.36 -27.81
CA CYS A 109 2.16 9.57 -28.61
C CYS A 109 3.60 9.61 -29.20
N GLY A 110 4.40 8.57 -28.96
CA GLY A 110 5.81 8.51 -29.39
C GLY A 110 6.78 9.30 -28.50
N ASP A 111 6.29 10.04 -27.50
CA ASP A 111 7.10 10.67 -26.47
C ASP A 111 7.12 9.79 -25.21
N THR A 112 8.28 9.19 -24.94
CA THR A 112 8.44 8.25 -23.82
C THR A 112 8.23 8.91 -22.46
N LEU A 113 8.47 10.20 -22.30
CA LEU A 113 8.24 10.92 -21.04
C LEU A 113 6.75 11.07 -20.79
N LEU A 114 5.98 11.49 -21.78
CA LEU A 114 4.53 11.63 -21.66
C LEU A 114 3.84 10.28 -21.41
N GLU A 115 4.28 9.22 -22.10
CA GLU A 115 3.77 7.87 -21.87
C GLU A 115 4.10 7.37 -20.46
N ARG A 116 5.28 7.68 -19.91
CA ARG A 116 5.64 7.37 -18.53
C ARG A 116 4.79 8.15 -17.53
N ILE A 117 4.51 9.44 -17.78
CA ILE A 117 3.63 10.26 -16.94
C ILE A 117 2.23 9.63 -16.88
N TRP A 118 1.67 9.27 -18.03
CA TRP A 118 0.38 8.58 -18.11
C TRP A 118 0.37 7.29 -17.27
N ASN A 119 1.33 6.39 -17.53
CA ASN A 119 1.42 5.12 -16.83
C ASN A 119 1.60 5.30 -15.31
N THR A 120 2.38 6.31 -14.89
CA THR A 120 2.56 6.63 -13.48
C THR A 120 1.24 7.09 -12.85
N GLY A 121 0.47 7.92 -13.54
CA GLY A 121 -0.86 8.34 -13.11
C GLY A 121 -1.82 7.16 -12.90
N ILE A 122 -1.88 6.25 -13.86
CA ILE A 122 -2.69 5.03 -13.77
C ILE A 122 -2.28 4.16 -12.57
N GLU A 123 -0.99 3.93 -12.39
CA GLU A 123 -0.50 3.09 -11.27
C GLU A 123 -0.69 3.78 -9.91
N THR A 124 -0.57 5.11 -9.85
CA THR A 124 -0.89 5.89 -8.65
C THR A 124 -2.37 5.77 -8.30
N TYR A 125 -3.23 5.94 -9.29
CA TYR A 125 -4.68 5.81 -9.10
C TYR A 125 -5.07 4.41 -8.59
N LYS A 126 -4.46 3.35 -9.15
CA LYS A 126 -4.65 1.98 -8.66
C LYS A 126 -4.21 1.83 -7.19
N ALA A 127 -3.07 2.40 -6.82
CA ALA A 127 -2.58 2.34 -5.45
C ALA A 127 -3.45 3.11 -4.45
N CYS A 128 -4.21 4.11 -4.93
CA CYS A 128 -5.16 4.90 -4.14
C CYS A 128 -6.60 4.36 -4.17
N SER A 129 -6.86 3.26 -4.87
CA SER A 129 -8.19 2.69 -5.07
C SER A 129 -8.29 1.32 -4.42
N GLU A 130 -8.99 1.22 -3.30
CA GLU A 130 -9.26 -0.07 -2.61
C GLU A 130 -10.79 -0.28 -2.55
N ASP A 131 -11.40 -0.06 -1.41
CA ASP A 131 -12.85 -0.02 -1.21
C ASP A 131 -13.38 1.42 -1.24
N ALA A 132 -12.48 2.37 -1.14
CA ALA A 132 -12.70 3.81 -1.36
C ALA A 132 -11.53 4.37 -2.16
N LEU A 133 -11.76 5.50 -2.83
CA LEU A 133 -10.70 6.30 -3.43
C LEU A 133 -10.11 7.21 -2.34
N ILE A 134 -8.82 7.09 -2.11
CA ILE A 134 -8.08 7.81 -1.06
C ILE A 134 -7.00 8.69 -1.69
N ASP A 135 -6.57 9.73 -0.97
CA ASP A 135 -5.55 10.68 -1.42
C ASP A 135 -4.18 10.04 -1.68
N ASN A 136 -3.77 9.13 -0.80
CA ASN A 136 -2.52 8.38 -0.96
C ASN A 136 -2.55 7.05 -0.17
N PRO A 137 -1.76 6.03 -0.56
CA PRO A 137 -1.80 4.72 0.08
C PRO A 137 -0.99 4.63 1.38
N THR A 138 -0.14 5.61 1.70
CA THR A 138 0.86 5.50 2.77
C THR A 138 0.54 6.37 3.98
N ARG A 139 0.20 7.64 3.76
CA ARG A 139 0.16 8.67 4.80
C ARG A 139 -1.23 8.81 5.42
N GLU A 140 -2.04 9.71 4.89
CA GLU A 140 -3.35 10.06 5.47
C GLU A 140 -4.38 8.97 5.22
N ARG A 141 -4.42 8.46 3.99
CA ARG A 141 -5.42 7.51 3.51
C ARG A 141 -6.85 8.05 3.69
N GLY A 142 -6.98 9.35 3.48
CA GLY A 142 -8.24 10.06 3.60
C GLY A 142 -9.04 10.06 2.30
N GLN A 143 -10.36 9.97 2.41
CA GLN A 143 -11.27 10.10 1.28
C GLN A 143 -11.68 11.56 1.11
N TRP A 144 -10.77 12.37 0.56
CA TRP A 144 -11.01 13.79 0.35
C TRP A 144 -11.83 14.05 -0.89
N LEU A 145 -12.79 14.98 -0.80
CA LEU A 145 -13.72 15.27 -1.91
C LEU A 145 -13.01 15.78 -3.17
N GLY A 146 -11.96 16.57 -3.02
CA GLY A 146 -11.12 17.04 -4.15
C GLY A 146 -10.46 15.89 -4.89
N ASP A 147 -9.90 14.93 -4.18
CA ASP A 147 -9.26 13.75 -4.77
C ASP A 147 -10.28 12.84 -5.43
N VAL A 148 -11.41 12.59 -4.79
CA VAL A 148 -12.48 11.73 -5.34
C VAL A 148 -13.19 12.39 -6.51
N GLY A 149 -13.64 13.63 -6.37
CA GLY A 149 -14.55 14.28 -7.32
C GLY A 149 -13.86 14.85 -8.55
N ILE A 150 -12.64 15.39 -8.39
CA ILE A 150 -11.90 16.04 -9.49
C ILE A 150 -10.90 15.06 -10.10
N VAL A 151 -9.83 14.78 -9.35
CA VAL A 151 -8.73 13.94 -9.86
C VAL A 151 -9.19 12.51 -10.12
N GLY A 152 -9.99 11.95 -9.22
CA GLY A 152 -10.48 10.58 -9.32
C GLY A 152 -11.40 10.35 -10.51
N MET A 153 -12.27 11.31 -10.81
CA MET A 153 -13.18 11.23 -11.97
C MET A 153 -12.41 11.25 -13.30
N GLU A 154 -11.46 12.18 -13.44
CA GLU A 154 -10.71 12.35 -14.69
C GLU A 154 -9.83 11.14 -14.99
N ILE A 155 -9.05 10.69 -14.02
CA ILE A 155 -8.15 9.52 -14.18
C ILE A 155 -8.98 8.25 -14.30
N GLY A 156 -10.05 8.11 -13.52
CA GLY A 156 -10.94 6.95 -13.57
C GLY A 156 -11.59 6.81 -14.94
N ALA A 157 -12.14 7.90 -15.48
CA ALA A 157 -12.78 7.91 -16.81
C ALA A 157 -11.77 7.69 -17.95
N ALA A 158 -10.56 8.23 -17.83
CA ALA A 158 -9.53 8.09 -18.87
C ALA A 158 -8.87 6.70 -18.87
N GLY A 159 -8.69 6.09 -17.70
CA GLY A 159 -7.98 4.84 -17.53
C GLY A 159 -8.85 3.60 -17.41
N PHE A 160 -10.09 3.75 -16.94
CA PHE A 160 -10.97 2.63 -16.60
C PHE A 160 -12.41 2.93 -17.02
N SER A 161 -13.16 1.90 -17.43
CA SER A 161 -14.58 2.06 -17.79
C SER A 161 -15.48 2.13 -16.55
N ASP A 162 -15.07 1.50 -15.45
CA ASP A 162 -15.81 1.46 -14.19
C ASP A 162 -15.41 2.64 -13.29
N ILE A 163 -16.34 3.56 -13.06
CA ILE A 163 -16.22 4.70 -12.14
C ILE A 163 -17.07 4.54 -10.88
N ALA A 164 -17.53 3.33 -10.57
CA ALA A 164 -18.43 3.09 -9.42
C ALA A 164 -17.80 3.48 -8.08
N ILE A 165 -16.48 3.33 -7.93
CA ILE A 165 -15.75 3.76 -6.73
C ILE A 165 -15.81 5.29 -6.53
N VAL A 166 -15.72 6.07 -7.62
CA VAL A 166 -15.86 7.54 -7.60
C VAL A 166 -17.29 7.93 -7.19
N ARG A 167 -18.30 7.33 -7.84
CA ARG A 167 -19.70 7.54 -7.49
C ARG A 167 -19.97 7.22 -6.03
N ARG A 168 -19.46 6.10 -5.53
CA ARG A 168 -19.56 5.72 -4.12
C ARG A 168 -18.96 6.79 -3.21
N GLY A 169 -17.77 7.27 -3.52
CA GLY A 169 -17.08 8.31 -2.73
C GLY A 169 -17.88 9.61 -2.66
N LEU A 170 -18.47 10.06 -3.78
CA LEU A 170 -19.33 11.25 -3.82
C LEU A 170 -20.59 11.08 -2.96
N VAL A 171 -21.23 9.90 -3.03
CA VAL A 171 -22.41 9.59 -2.21
C VAL A 171 -22.06 9.58 -0.72
N GLN A 172 -20.95 8.96 -0.37
CA GLN A 172 -20.47 8.92 1.03
C GLN A 172 -20.15 10.33 1.54
N SER A 173 -19.49 11.16 0.74
CA SER A 173 -19.20 12.55 1.09
C SER A 173 -20.49 13.36 1.32
N ALA A 174 -21.50 13.18 0.46
CA ALA A 174 -22.80 13.83 0.63
C ALA A 174 -23.56 13.36 1.89
N GLN A 175 -23.40 12.10 2.27
CA GLN A 175 -24.01 11.54 3.48
C GLN A 175 -23.36 12.05 4.78
N CYS A 176 -22.11 12.53 4.71
CA CYS A 176 -21.38 13.10 5.83
C CYS A 176 -21.50 14.64 5.92
N ALA A 177 -22.20 15.28 4.97
CA ALA A 177 -22.45 16.71 5.01
C ALA A 177 -23.68 16.97 5.89
N ASP A 178 -23.44 17.46 7.12
CA ASP A 178 -24.48 17.99 8.02
C ASP A 178 -24.70 19.49 7.80
#